data_46b048e7adfaa62bebbf552a00684cce
#
_entry.id   46b048e7adfaa62bebbf552a00684cce
#
_cell.length_a   1.000
_cell.length_b   1.000
_cell.length_c   1.000
_cell.angle_alpha   90.00
_cell.angle_beta   90.00
_cell.angle_gamma   90.00
#
_symmetry.space_group_name_H-M   'P 1'
#
loop_
_entity.id
_entity.type
_entity.pdbx_description
1 polymer ?
#
loop_
_entity_poly.entity_id
_entity_poly.type
_entity_poly.pdbx_seq_one_letter_code
_entity_poly.pdbx_strand_id
1 'polypeptide(L)'
;GSINQFGEVQAIGGVNEKIEGFFRLCEARGLTGEQGVIIPRANVTTLMLDERVLQAVRAGQFHVYAVREVDEALALLVGKPVGAQDEKGRFPKGSVNDLVVARLQEISELGMEEDDKEKDKPAEKETVVAKDKAAAKKD
;
A
#
# COMPACT_ATOMS: atom_id res chain seq x y z
N GLY A 1 -11.18 -2.38 -0.26
CA GLY A 1 -11.09 -3.39 -1.29
C GLY A 1 -9.72 -4.04 -1.33
N SER A 2 -9.58 -5.17 -1.99
CA SER A 2 -8.28 -5.67 -2.42
C SER A 2 -7.87 -4.99 -3.73
N ILE A 3 -6.58 -5.04 -4.05
CA ILE A 3 -6.02 -4.53 -5.30
C ILE A 3 -5.39 -5.72 -6.01
N ASN A 4 -5.69 -5.91 -7.29
CA ASN A 4 -5.07 -6.95 -8.11
C ASN A 4 -3.75 -6.43 -8.73
N GLN A 5 -3.05 -7.30 -9.48
CA GLN A 5 -1.78 -6.97 -10.12
C GLN A 5 -1.88 -5.88 -11.22
N PHE A 6 -3.08 -5.53 -11.64
CA PHE A 6 -3.33 -4.46 -12.61
C PHE A 6 -3.69 -3.12 -11.96
N GLY A 7 -3.69 -3.05 -10.61
CA GLY A 7 -4.08 -1.85 -9.88
C GLY A 7 -5.58 -1.67 -9.73
N GLU A 8 -6.40 -2.64 -10.15
CA GLU A 8 -7.85 -2.56 -10.04
C GLU A 8 -8.33 -2.84 -8.61
N VAL A 9 -9.23 -2.01 -8.11
CA VAL A 9 -9.84 -2.13 -6.79
C VAL A 9 -11.05 -3.04 -6.86
N GLN A 10 -10.96 -4.18 -6.17
CA GLN A 10 -11.96 -5.24 -6.20
C GLN A 10 -13.07 -5.03 -5.17
N ALA A 11 -14.28 -5.54 -5.47
CA ALA A 11 -15.43 -5.51 -4.57
C ALA A 11 -15.14 -6.19 -3.23
N ILE A 12 -15.79 -5.71 -2.17
CA ILE A 12 -15.69 -6.26 -0.81
C ILE A 12 -17.06 -6.61 -0.24
N GLY A 13 -17.07 -7.52 0.74
CA GLY A 13 -18.24 -7.77 1.59
C GLY A 13 -18.35 -6.76 2.73
N GLY A 14 -19.58 -6.56 3.23
CA GLY A 14 -19.84 -5.72 4.39
C GLY A 14 -19.53 -4.23 4.17
N VAL A 15 -19.71 -3.73 2.94
CA VAL A 15 -19.40 -2.33 2.62
C VAL A 15 -20.34 -1.37 3.35
N ASN A 16 -21.61 -1.71 3.48
CA ASN A 16 -22.61 -0.86 4.15
C ASN A 16 -22.27 -0.69 5.63
N GLU A 17 -22.01 -1.80 6.32
CA GLU A 17 -21.67 -1.81 7.75
C GLU A 17 -20.37 -1.03 8.03
N LYS A 18 -19.40 -1.11 7.13
CA LYS A 18 -18.14 -0.36 7.27
C LYS A 18 -18.36 1.14 7.10
N ILE A 19 -19.16 1.56 6.11
CA ILE A 19 -19.49 2.97 5.90
C ILE A 19 -20.27 3.52 7.10
N GLU A 20 -21.33 2.82 7.52
CA GLU A 20 -22.16 3.25 8.64
C GLU A 20 -21.39 3.28 9.96
N GLY A 21 -20.52 2.29 10.21
CA GLY A 21 -19.66 2.25 11.38
C GLY A 21 -18.72 3.44 11.45
N PHE A 22 -18.06 3.77 10.35
CA PHE A 22 -17.19 4.95 10.26
C PHE A 22 -17.98 6.26 10.36
N PHE A 23 -19.13 6.35 9.68
CA PHE A 23 -20.01 7.50 9.78
C PHE A 23 -20.44 7.79 11.22
N ARG A 24 -20.89 6.77 11.98
CA ARG A 24 -21.28 6.93 13.40
C ARG A 24 -20.12 7.48 14.25
N LEU A 25 -18.88 7.07 13.97
CA LEU A 25 -17.71 7.61 14.65
C LEU A 25 -17.48 9.10 14.31
N CYS A 26 -17.63 9.46 13.04
CA CYS A 26 -17.51 10.85 12.59
C CYS A 26 -18.62 11.73 13.17
N GLU A 27 -19.86 11.24 13.14
CA GLU A 27 -21.03 11.92 13.71
C GLU A 27 -20.84 12.20 15.21
N ALA A 28 -20.38 11.21 15.98
CA ALA A 28 -20.12 11.35 17.42
C ALA A 28 -18.99 12.37 17.74
N ARG A 29 -18.05 12.58 16.80
CA ARG A 29 -16.95 13.57 16.93
C ARG A 29 -17.28 14.93 16.34
N GLY A 30 -18.40 15.04 15.67
CA GLY A 30 -18.81 16.21 14.88
C GLY A 30 -18.35 16.11 13.43
N LEU A 31 -19.32 16.18 12.52
CA LEU A 31 -19.05 16.21 11.07
C LEU A 31 -18.44 17.56 10.69
N THR A 32 -17.35 17.54 9.94
CA THR A 32 -16.61 18.74 9.48
C THR A 32 -16.88 19.06 8.00
N GLY A 33 -17.54 18.15 7.27
CA GLY A 33 -17.69 18.25 5.82
C GLY A 33 -16.51 17.74 5.01
N GLU A 34 -15.44 17.27 5.67
CA GLU A 34 -14.27 16.71 4.99
C GLU A 34 -14.14 15.20 5.14
N GLN A 35 -14.91 14.61 6.06
CA GLN A 35 -14.88 13.17 6.29
C GLN A 35 -15.56 12.40 5.16
N GLY A 36 -15.01 11.25 4.85
CA GLY A 36 -15.58 10.38 3.84
C GLY A 36 -14.94 9.00 3.83
N VAL A 37 -15.42 8.17 2.95
CA VAL A 37 -14.91 6.82 2.71
C VAL A 37 -14.61 6.61 1.23
N ILE A 38 -13.58 5.84 0.94
CA ILE A 38 -13.27 5.38 -0.42
C ILE A 38 -13.74 3.92 -0.53
N ILE A 39 -14.54 3.62 -1.54
CA ILE A 39 -15.10 2.29 -1.77
C ILE A 39 -14.78 1.81 -3.19
N PRO A 40 -14.76 0.49 -3.41
CA PRO A 40 -14.68 -0.05 -4.77
C PRO A 40 -15.93 0.35 -5.58
N ARG A 41 -15.74 0.80 -6.81
CA ARG A 41 -16.84 1.17 -7.71
C ARG A 41 -17.82 0.04 -7.93
N ALA A 42 -17.35 -1.19 -7.93
CA ALA A 42 -18.20 -2.37 -8.06
C ALA A 42 -19.21 -2.54 -6.92
N ASN A 43 -18.98 -1.93 -5.75
CA ASN A 43 -19.92 -1.96 -4.63
C ASN A 43 -21.04 -0.90 -4.71
N VAL A 44 -20.97 0.06 -5.62
CA VAL A 44 -21.96 1.15 -5.72
C VAL A 44 -23.38 0.61 -5.95
N THR A 45 -23.52 -0.43 -6.79
CA THR A 45 -24.81 -1.03 -7.12
C THR A 45 -25.46 -1.79 -5.96
N THR A 46 -24.70 -2.11 -4.93
CA THR A 46 -25.15 -2.87 -3.74
C THR A 46 -25.22 -2.02 -2.48
N LEU A 47 -25.06 -0.70 -2.61
CA LEU A 47 -25.16 0.21 -1.46
C LEU A 47 -26.60 0.30 -0.96
N MET A 48 -26.76 0.05 0.34
CA MET A 48 -28.02 0.19 1.08
C MET A 48 -27.69 0.87 2.42
N LEU A 49 -27.50 2.20 2.38
CA LEU A 49 -27.04 2.97 3.53
C LEU A 49 -28.21 3.49 4.35
N ASP A 50 -27.99 3.61 5.67
CA ASP A 50 -28.92 4.27 6.63
C ASP A 50 -29.28 5.68 6.14
N GLU A 51 -30.52 6.09 6.36
CA GLU A 51 -31.05 7.40 5.94
C GLU A 51 -30.24 8.58 6.49
N ARG A 52 -29.66 8.45 7.68
CA ARG A 52 -28.79 9.49 8.27
C ARG A 52 -27.52 9.70 7.47
N VAL A 53 -26.92 8.60 6.98
CA VAL A 53 -25.73 8.68 6.09
C VAL A 53 -26.11 9.38 4.79
N LEU A 54 -27.26 9.00 4.19
CA LEU A 54 -27.76 9.61 2.96
C LEU A 54 -28.03 11.10 3.11
N GLN A 55 -28.62 11.52 4.22
CA GLN A 55 -28.86 12.94 4.55
C GLN A 55 -27.55 13.71 4.69
N ALA A 56 -26.56 13.17 5.41
CA ALA A 56 -25.26 13.80 5.57
C ALA A 56 -24.51 13.92 4.22
N VAL A 57 -24.62 12.92 3.36
CA VAL A 57 -24.03 12.97 2.00
C VAL A 57 -24.73 14.05 1.16
N ARG A 58 -26.08 14.09 1.16
CA ARG A 58 -26.84 15.13 0.43
C ARG A 58 -26.52 16.54 0.93
N ALA A 59 -26.26 16.69 2.23
CA ALA A 59 -25.88 17.95 2.85
C ALA A 59 -24.40 18.31 2.66
N GLY A 60 -23.60 17.48 2.00
CA GLY A 60 -22.16 17.69 1.82
C GLY A 60 -21.33 17.59 3.10
N GLN A 61 -21.87 16.96 4.15
CA GLN A 61 -21.22 16.79 5.45
C GLN A 61 -20.42 15.48 5.56
N PHE A 62 -20.67 14.53 4.66
CA PHE A 62 -19.96 13.26 4.56
C PHE A 62 -19.87 12.84 3.10
N HIS A 63 -18.81 12.12 2.73
CA HIS A 63 -18.52 11.80 1.34
C HIS A 63 -18.32 10.30 1.12
N VAL A 64 -18.79 9.79 -0.02
CA VAL A 64 -18.53 8.42 -0.47
C VAL A 64 -17.91 8.48 -1.86
N TYR A 65 -16.63 8.13 -1.94
CA TYR A 65 -15.86 8.15 -3.19
C TYR A 65 -15.75 6.74 -3.76
N ALA A 66 -16.24 6.55 -4.97
CA ALA A 66 -16.21 5.26 -5.66
C ALA A 66 -15.06 5.23 -6.67
N VAL A 67 -14.09 4.34 -6.47
CA VAL A 67 -12.88 4.23 -7.29
C VAL A 67 -12.79 2.87 -7.98
N ARG A 68 -12.20 2.83 -9.17
CA ARG A 68 -11.90 1.61 -9.93
C ARG A 68 -10.47 1.17 -9.75
N GLU A 69 -9.55 2.13 -9.71
CA GLU A 69 -8.12 1.92 -9.71
C GLU A 69 -7.47 2.55 -8.48
N VAL A 70 -6.33 2.00 -8.09
CA VAL A 70 -5.56 2.50 -6.95
C VAL A 70 -5.13 3.95 -7.14
N ASP A 71 -4.85 4.37 -8.36
CA ASP A 71 -4.43 5.72 -8.68
C ASP A 71 -5.50 6.77 -8.36
N GLU A 72 -6.78 6.45 -8.60
CA GLU A 72 -7.90 7.31 -8.20
C GLU A 72 -7.95 7.48 -6.67
N ALA A 73 -7.75 6.39 -5.92
CA ALA A 73 -7.71 6.43 -4.45
C ALA A 73 -6.51 7.24 -3.94
N LEU A 74 -5.33 7.05 -4.53
CA LEU A 74 -4.12 7.80 -4.17
C LEU A 74 -4.27 9.28 -4.44
N ALA A 75 -4.88 9.69 -5.57
CA ALA A 75 -5.13 11.08 -5.89
C ALA A 75 -5.98 11.77 -4.81
N LEU A 76 -7.02 11.10 -4.31
CA LEU A 76 -7.87 11.59 -3.23
C LEU A 76 -7.11 11.71 -1.89
N LEU A 77 -6.31 10.70 -1.55
CA LEU A 77 -5.62 10.62 -0.26
C LEU A 77 -4.41 11.56 -0.17
N VAL A 78 -3.67 11.71 -1.27
CA VAL A 78 -2.41 12.48 -1.29
C VAL A 78 -2.64 13.93 -1.74
N GLY A 79 -3.75 14.20 -2.42
CA GLY A 79 -4.04 15.52 -2.98
C GLY A 79 -3.06 15.96 -4.07
N LYS A 80 -2.39 15.01 -4.74
CA LYS A 80 -1.45 15.24 -5.84
C LYS A 80 -1.80 14.40 -7.05
N PRO A 81 -1.47 14.87 -8.27
CA PRO A 81 -1.62 14.05 -9.47
C PRO A 81 -0.80 12.76 -9.35
N VAL A 82 -1.42 11.62 -9.57
CA VAL A 82 -0.73 10.33 -9.52
C VAL A 82 0.17 10.15 -10.74
N GLY A 83 -0.29 10.57 -11.90
CA GLY A 83 0.44 10.54 -13.16
C GLY A 83 0.22 9.23 -13.92
N ALA A 84 -0.28 9.34 -15.16
CA ALA A 84 -0.34 8.25 -16.12
C ALA A 84 0.96 8.18 -16.92
N GLN A 85 1.37 6.99 -17.35
CA GLN A 85 2.51 6.81 -18.24
C GLN A 85 2.23 7.40 -19.61
N ASP A 86 3.26 8.03 -20.21
CA ASP A 86 3.26 8.41 -21.62
C ASP A 86 3.53 7.18 -22.52
N GLU A 87 3.50 7.37 -23.85
CA GLU A 87 3.80 6.32 -24.82
C GLU A 87 5.22 5.72 -24.67
N LYS A 88 6.10 6.40 -23.97
CA LYS A 88 7.48 5.97 -23.67
C LYS A 88 7.62 5.33 -22.28
N GLY A 89 6.50 5.10 -21.58
CA GLY A 89 6.48 4.50 -20.25
C GLY A 89 6.96 5.42 -19.12
N ARG A 90 6.99 6.75 -19.33
CA ARG A 90 7.45 7.73 -18.35
C ARG A 90 6.29 8.42 -17.67
N PHE A 91 6.43 8.70 -16.38
CA PHE A 91 5.46 9.47 -15.61
C PHE A 91 5.75 10.99 -15.69
N PRO A 92 4.73 11.83 -15.57
CA PRO A 92 4.91 13.27 -15.47
C PRO A 92 5.76 13.63 -14.26
N LYS A 93 6.74 14.51 -14.45
CA LYS A 93 7.70 14.91 -13.41
C LYS A 93 6.98 15.47 -12.17
N GLY A 94 7.32 14.94 -11.00
CA GLY A 94 6.76 15.35 -9.71
C GLY A 94 5.39 14.71 -9.39
N SER A 95 4.88 13.84 -10.25
CA SER A 95 3.71 13.01 -9.94
C SER A 95 4.05 11.95 -8.89
N VAL A 96 3.03 11.36 -8.24
CA VAL A 96 3.23 10.31 -7.23
C VAL A 96 4.01 9.14 -7.82
N ASN A 97 3.62 8.67 -9.02
CA ASN A 97 4.27 7.54 -9.67
C ASN A 97 5.72 7.85 -10.09
N ASP A 98 6.01 9.09 -10.54
CA ASP A 98 7.39 9.52 -10.82
C ASP A 98 8.28 9.45 -9.56
N LEU A 99 7.78 9.95 -8.43
CA LEU A 99 8.48 9.89 -7.15
C LEU A 99 8.66 8.45 -6.64
N VAL A 100 7.67 7.59 -6.84
CA VAL A 100 7.76 6.17 -6.45
C VAL A 100 8.82 5.46 -7.28
N VAL A 101 8.82 5.66 -8.62
CA VAL A 101 9.83 5.06 -9.51
C VAL A 101 11.23 5.53 -9.12
N ALA A 102 11.43 6.83 -8.91
CA ALA A 102 12.71 7.37 -8.47
C ALA A 102 13.19 6.72 -7.16
N ARG A 103 12.28 6.58 -6.18
CA ARG A 103 12.63 5.95 -4.90
C ARG A 103 12.95 4.46 -5.01
N LEU A 104 12.24 3.73 -5.86
CA LEU A 104 12.52 2.32 -6.12
C LEU A 104 13.89 2.12 -6.80
N GLN A 105 14.27 3.03 -7.70
CA GLN A 105 15.60 3.03 -8.32
C GLN A 105 16.70 3.24 -7.27
N GLU A 106 16.57 4.24 -6.41
CA GLU A 106 17.52 4.47 -5.30
C GLU A 106 17.68 3.23 -4.40
N ILE A 107 16.55 2.57 -4.04
CA ILE A 107 16.59 1.36 -3.21
C ILE A 107 17.30 0.21 -3.95
N SER A 108 17.07 0.05 -5.25
CA SER A 108 17.71 -0.97 -6.06
C SER A 108 19.23 -0.76 -6.15
N GLU A 109 19.67 0.49 -6.31
CA GLU A 109 21.10 0.84 -6.34
C GLU A 109 21.78 0.53 -5.01
N LEU A 110 21.14 0.87 -3.88
CA LEU A 110 21.66 0.54 -2.54
C LEU A 110 21.80 -0.98 -2.31
N GLY A 111 20.83 -1.78 -2.77
CA GLY A 111 20.88 -3.24 -2.65
C GLY A 111 22.02 -3.85 -3.48
N MET A 112 22.32 -3.31 -4.67
CA MET A 112 23.43 -3.76 -5.50
C MET A 112 24.80 -3.46 -4.86
N GLU A 113 24.95 -2.31 -4.20
CA GLU A 113 26.19 -1.97 -3.48
C GLU A 113 26.45 -2.87 -2.25
N GLU A 114 25.42 -3.37 -1.60
CA GLU A 114 25.57 -4.30 -0.47
C GLU A 114 25.96 -5.69 -0.96
N ASP A 115 25.37 -6.19 -2.04
CA ASP A 115 25.68 -7.49 -2.64
C ASP A 115 27.14 -7.54 -3.17
N ASP A 116 27.64 -6.44 -3.73
CA ASP A 116 29.03 -6.36 -4.20
C ASP A 116 30.03 -6.31 -3.04
N LYS A 117 29.69 -5.64 -1.92
CA LYS A 117 30.52 -5.63 -0.71
C LYS A 117 30.56 -6.98 0.01
N GLU A 118 29.53 -7.80 -0.13
CA GLU A 118 29.47 -9.13 0.46
C GLU A 118 30.27 -10.14 -0.36
N LYS A 119 30.35 -9.97 -1.68
CA LYS A 119 31.19 -10.79 -2.58
C LYS A 119 32.70 -10.53 -2.45
N ASP A 120 33.10 -9.32 -2.04
CA ASP A 120 34.48 -8.92 -1.82
C ASP A 120 35.05 -9.27 -0.43
N LYS A 121 34.26 -9.86 0.47
CA LYS A 121 34.77 -10.39 1.75
C LYS A 121 35.59 -11.65 1.48
N PRO A 122 36.90 -11.68 1.83
CA PRO A 122 37.71 -12.87 1.70
C PRO A 122 37.11 -13.98 2.57
N ALA A 123 36.93 -15.17 1.97
CA ALA A 123 36.45 -16.35 2.69
C ALA A 123 37.41 -16.63 3.86
N GLU A 124 37.00 -16.39 5.07
CA GLU A 124 37.71 -16.86 6.27
C GLU A 124 37.75 -18.40 6.19
N LYS A 125 38.95 -18.92 5.97
CA LYS A 125 39.22 -20.36 6.04
C LYS A 125 38.95 -20.82 7.45
N GLU A 126 37.87 -21.55 7.67
CA GLU A 126 37.68 -22.37 8.85
C GLU A 126 38.85 -23.36 8.95
N THR A 127 39.83 -23.04 9.78
CA THR A 127 40.87 -23.99 10.22
C THR A 127 40.20 -24.96 11.17
N VAL A 128 39.77 -26.10 10.64
CA VAL A 128 39.37 -27.26 11.42
C VAL A 128 40.58 -27.76 12.16
N VAL A 129 40.67 -27.45 13.45
CA VAL A 129 41.64 -28.05 14.35
C VAL A 129 41.17 -29.47 14.65
N ALA A 130 41.73 -30.44 13.92
CA ALA A 130 41.68 -31.85 14.29
C ALA A 130 42.53 -32.03 15.56
N LYS A 131 41.89 -32.21 16.72
CA LYS A 131 42.53 -32.70 17.94
C LYS A 131 42.38 -34.19 18.04
N ASP A 132 43.54 -34.82 17.97
CA ASP A 132 43.87 -36.19 18.24
C ASP A 132 43.06 -36.89 19.32
N LYS A 133 42.45 -38.03 18.93
CA LYS A 133 42.15 -39.11 19.85
C LYS A 133 43.19 -40.22 19.61
N ALA A 134 44.28 -40.17 20.36
CA ALA A 134 45.11 -41.34 20.55
C ALA A 134 45.60 -41.34 21.99
N ALA A 135 45.44 -42.48 22.59
CA ALA A 135 46.00 -42.95 23.87
C ALA A 135 45.03 -43.04 25.04
N ALA A 136 44.49 -44.21 25.25
CA ALA A 136 44.68 -44.99 26.46
C ALA A 136 43.95 -46.36 26.34
N LYS A 137 44.73 -47.34 25.99
CA LYS A 137 44.50 -48.76 26.27
C LYS A 137 45.70 -49.25 27.07
N LYS A 138 45.46 -49.60 28.34
CA LYS A 138 46.15 -50.45 29.30
C LYS A 138 45.87 -49.87 30.70
N ASP A 139 45.27 -50.61 31.57
CA ASP A 139 45.29 -51.88 32.22
C ASP A 139 43.94 -52.21 32.76
#